data_08462bf5c9f5f78034220a8bad5eb52c
#
_entry.id   08462bf5c9f5f78034220a8bad5eb52c
#
_cell.length_a   1.000
_cell.length_b   1.000
_cell.length_c   1.000
_cell.angle_alpha   90.00
_cell.angle_beta   90.00
_cell.angle_gamma   90.00
#
_symmetry.space_group_name_H-M   'P 1'
#
loop_
_entity.id
_entity.type
_entity.pdbx_description
1 polymer ?
#
loop_
_entity_poly.entity_id
_entity_poly.type
_entity_poly.pdbx_seq_one_letter_code
_entity_poly.pdbx_strand_id
1 'polypeptide(L)'
;MDHDEFIRRIKSYIKTPTKDIEQQLEEFSELCTYVSGQYDRDESFLQLNKHLEDLEQGRKETNRLFYMALPPSVFTIVSQHLKKCCYPTRGIARVIVRFRPPFVHSPLFLTCN
;
A
#
# COMPACT_ATOMS: atom_id res chain seq x y z
N MET A 1 6.57 15.03 1.07
CA MET A 1 5.19 14.94 1.57
C MET A 1 5.22 14.37 2.98
N ASP A 2 4.52 14.97 3.90
CA ASP A 2 4.35 14.46 5.25
C ASP A 2 2.99 13.78 5.44
N HIS A 3 2.75 13.26 6.65
CA HIS A 3 1.50 12.55 6.96
C HIS A 3 0.26 13.46 6.84
N ASP A 4 0.34 14.68 7.30
CA ASP A 4 -0.78 15.63 7.27
C ASP A 4 -1.16 16.00 5.83
N GLU A 5 -0.18 16.23 4.98
CA GLU A 5 -0.42 16.46 3.56
C GLU A 5 -1.01 15.25 2.86
N PHE A 6 -0.55 14.05 3.21
CA PHE A 6 -1.10 12.79 2.70
C PHE A 6 -2.59 12.67 3.04
N ILE A 7 -2.96 12.86 4.31
CA ILE A 7 -4.37 12.81 4.75
C ILE A 7 -5.20 13.88 4.05
N ARG A 8 -4.68 15.10 3.93
CA ARG A 8 -5.36 16.18 3.21
C ARG A 8 -5.62 15.83 1.74
N ARG A 9 -4.66 15.19 1.08
CA ARG A 9 -4.84 14.73 -0.31
C ARG A 9 -5.89 13.65 -0.43
N ILE A 10 -5.89 12.64 0.45
CA ILE A 10 -6.93 11.61 0.47
C ILE A 10 -8.31 12.25 0.58
N LYS A 11 -8.50 13.13 1.57
CA LYS A 11 -9.78 13.81 1.78
C LYS A 11 -10.23 14.65 0.60
N SER A 12 -9.31 15.27 -0.13
CA SER A 12 -9.62 16.10 -1.28
C SER A 12 -10.20 15.33 -2.48
N TYR A 13 -9.86 14.05 -2.60
CA TYR A 13 -10.36 13.20 -3.69
C TYR A 13 -11.66 12.47 -3.37
N ILE A 14 -12.07 12.42 -2.12
CA ILE A 14 -13.28 11.73 -1.69
C ILE A 14 -14.40 12.74 -1.51
N LYS A 15 -15.51 12.52 -2.24
CA LYS A 15 -16.71 13.35 -2.11
C LYS A 15 -17.53 12.89 -0.90
N THR A 16 -17.92 13.84 -0.07
CA THR A 16 -18.68 13.59 1.16
C THR A 16 -20.04 14.26 1.08
N PRO A 17 -21.05 13.66 0.41
CA PRO A 17 -22.36 14.30 0.23
C PRO A 17 -23.22 14.34 1.48
N THR A 18 -22.90 13.58 2.53
CA THR A 18 -23.66 13.53 3.79
C THR A 18 -22.71 13.57 4.99
N LYS A 19 -23.27 13.93 6.17
CA LYS A 19 -22.51 13.92 7.44
C LYS A 19 -22.03 12.53 7.84
N ASP A 20 -22.83 11.49 7.55
CA ASP A 20 -22.45 10.10 7.86
C ASP A 20 -21.21 9.66 7.08
N ILE A 21 -21.12 10.08 5.81
CA ILE A 21 -19.94 9.80 4.97
C ILE A 21 -18.74 10.60 5.46
N GLU A 22 -18.92 11.83 5.93
CA GLU A 22 -17.85 12.62 6.54
C GLU A 22 -17.26 11.92 7.77
N GLN A 23 -18.10 11.36 8.64
CA GLN A 23 -17.65 10.60 9.80
C GLN A 23 -16.89 9.35 9.38
N GLN A 24 -17.41 8.60 8.41
CA GLN A 24 -16.74 7.42 7.87
C GLN A 24 -15.39 7.77 7.24
N LEU A 25 -15.30 8.92 6.56
CA LEU A 25 -14.03 9.40 6.00
C LEU A 25 -13.01 9.73 7.10
N GLU A 26 -13.44 10.34 8.20
CA GLU A 26 -12.56 10.60 9.34
C GLU A 26 -12.04 9.30 9.96
N GLU A 27 -12.89 8.33 10.20
CA GLU A 27 -12.52 7.01 10.72
C GLU A 27 -11.57 6.29 9.77
N PHE A 28 -11.84 6.33 8.48
CA PHE A 28 -10.94 5.76 7.46
C PHE A 28 -9.59 6.45 7.43
N SER A 29 -9.57 7.78 7.50
CA SER A 29 -8.31 8.54 7.46
C SER A 29 -7.42 8.28 8.68
N GLU A 30 -8.00 7.97 9.84
CA GLU A 30 -7.25 7.57 11.03
C GLU A 30 -6.54 6.23 10.86
N LEU A 31 -7.07 5.34 10.00
CA LEU A 31 -6.45 4.06 9.67
C LEU A 31 -5.35 4.18 8.61
N CYS A 32 -5.28 5.31 7.91
CA CYS A 32 -4.30 5.53 6.86
C CYS A 32 -3.01 6.11 7.43
N THR A 33 -1.89 5.50 7.05
CA THR A 33 -0.57 5.99 7.42
C THR A 33 0.30 6.17 6.18
N TYR A 34 1.32 7.01 6.30
CA TYR A 34 2.24 7.31 5.21
C TYR A 34 3.68 6.99 5.62
N VAL A 35 4.34 6.21 4.77
CA VAL A 35 5.76 5.89 4.91
C VAL A 35 6.47 6.32 3.62
N SER A 36 7.43 7.22 3.76
CA SER A 36 8.26 7.70 2.65
C SER A 36 9.45 6.77 2.42
N GLY A 37 9.81 6.56 1.16
CA GLY A 37 10.96 5.73 0.83
C GLY A 37 11.32 5.79 -0.64
N GLN A 38 12.39 5.08 -1.02
CA GLN A 38 12.90 4.96 -2.38
C GLN A 38 12.66 3.54 -2.90
N TYR A 39 12.34 3.41 -4.18
CA TYR A 39 12.01 2.13 -4.81
C TYR A 39 13.17 1.17 -4.99
N ASP A 40 14.39 1.67 -4.92
CA ASP A 40 15.62 0.92 -5.19
C ASP A 40 16.46 0.64 -3.94
N ARG A 41 15.92 0.89 -2.75
CA ARG A 41 16.65 0.70 -1.49
C ARG A 41 15.95 -0.25 -0.54
N ASP A 42 16.66 -1.28 -0.11
CA ASP A 42 16.17 -2.24 0.89
C ASP A 42 15.77 -1.55 2.20
N GLU A 43 16.50 -0.54 2.63
CA GLU A 43 16.23 0.18 3.88
C GLU A 43 14.82 0.77 3.92
N SER A 44 14.35 1.31 2.79
CA SER A 44 13.00 1.86 2.67
C SER A 44 11.94 0.77 2.87
N PHE A 45 12.14 -0.40 2.29
CA PHE A 45 11.22 -1.53 2.42
C PHE A 45 11.31 -2.18 3.80
N LEU A 46 12.46 -2.24 4.42
CA LEU A 46 12.61 -2.70 5.78
C LEU A 46 11.92 -1.77 6.77
N GLN A 47 11.97 -0.47 6.54
CA GLN A 47 11.23 0.51 7.33
C GLN A 47 9.73 0.33 7.16
N LEU A 48 9.25 0.10 5.94
CA LEU A 48 7.85 -0.22 5.67
C LEU A 48 7.44 -1.52 6.39
N ASN A 49 8.27 -2.56 6.31
CA ASN A 49 8.00 -3.82 6.99
C ASN A 49 7.87 -3.64 8.51
N LYS A 50 8.78 -2.90 9.10
CA LYS A 50 8.71 -2.60 10.54
C LYS A 50 7.41 -1.88 10.90
N HIS A 51 7.02 -0.91 10.10
CA HIS A 51 5.76 -0.19 10.30
C HIS A 51 4.55 -1.14 10.22
N LEU A 52 4.53 -2.05 9.26
CA LEU A 52 3.50 -3.07 9.13
C LEU A 52 3.49 -4.02 10.32
N GLU A 53 4.64 -4.47 10.78
CA GLU A 53 4.75 -5.32 11.97
C GLU A 53 4.22 -4.63 13.23
N ASP A 54 4.49 -3.33 13.39
CA ASP A 54 3.96 -2.54 14.50
C ASP A 54 2.43 -2.47 14.46
N LEU A 55 1.83 -2.33 13.28
CA LEU A 55 0.37 -2.36 13.10
C LEU A 55 -0.25 -3.75 13.32
N GLU A 56 0.52 -4.79 13.13
CA GLU A 56 0.08 -6.18 13.22
C GLU A 56 0.29 -6.80 14.61
N GLN A 57 0.81 -6.06 15.55
CA GLN A 57 1.06 -6.56 16.92
C GLN A 57 -0.20 -7.16 17.55
N GLY A 58 -0.04 -8.32 18.18
CA GLY A 58 -1.14 -9.05 18.83
C GLY A 58 -1.98 -9.92 17.90
N ARG A 59 -1.69 -9.95 16.59
CA ARG A 59 -2.40 -10.80 15.63
C ARG A 59 -1.68 -12.14 15.46
N LYS A 60 -2.46 -13.22 15.39
CA LYS A 60 -1.93 -14.58 15.15
C LYS A 60 -1.51 -14.78 13.70
N GLU A 61 -2.30 -14.25 12.77
CA GLU A 61 -2.03 -14.29 11.33
C GLU A 61 -1.97 -12.86 10.79
N THR A 62 -1.04 -12.64 9.89
CA THR A 62 -0.80 -11.33 9.29
C THR A 62 -0.86 -11.46 7.77
N ASN A 63 -2.01 -11.15 7.20
CA ASN A 63 -2.18 -11.11 5.76
C ASN A 63 -1.92 -9.70 5.24
N ARG A 64 -1.16 -9.59 4.18
CA ARG A 64 -0.81 -8.29 3.57
C ARG A 64 -1.24 -8.24 2.13
N LEU A 65 -1.86 -7.12 1.76
CA LEU A 65 -2.24 -6.80 0.40
C LEU A 65 -1.43 -5.60 -0.06
N PHE A 66 -0.66 -5.77 -1.13
CA PHE A 66 0.10 -4.69 -1.75
C PHE A 66 -0.59 -4.29 -3.04
N TYR A 67 -1.03 -3.04 -3.11
CA TYR A 67 -1.62 -2.47 -4.32
C TYR A 67 -0.61 -1.53 -4.97
N MET A 68 -0.07 -1.94 -6.12
CA MET A 68 0.95 -1.17 -6.83
C MET A 68 0.32 -0.26 -7.89
N ALA A 69 0.07 0.99 -7.52
CA ALA A 69 -0.36 2.05 -8.43
C ALA A 69 0.87 2.86 -8.87
N LEU A 70 1.83 2.19 -9.49
CA LEU A 70 3.14 2.72 -9.83
C LEU A 70 3.36 2.70 -11.35
N PRO A 71 4.35 3.47 -11.87
CA PRO A 71 4.77 3.33 -13.26
C PRO A 71 5.29 1.91 -13.54
N PRO A 72 4.98 1.33 -14.72
CA PRO A 72 5.44 -0.02 -15.07
C PRO A 72 6.94 -0.24 -14.98
N SER A 73 7.72 0.81 -15.19
CA SER A 73 9.19 0.76 -15.13
C SER A 73 9.76 0.35 -13.78
N VAL A 74 8.99 0.52 -12.69
CA VAL A 74 9.44 0.18 -11.33
C VAL A 74 8.78 -1.10 -10.77
N PHE A 75 7.87 -1.74 -11.51
CA PHE A 75 7.16 -2.93 -11.02
C PHE A 75 8.09 -4.06 -10.60
N THR A 76 9.07 -4.38 -11.43
CA THR A 76 10.01 -5.48 -11.16
C THR A 76 10.82 -5.22 -9.91
N ILE A 77 11.41 -4.04 -9.79
CA ILE A 77 12.27 -3.70 -8.64
C ILE A 77 11.46 -3.63 -7.35
N VAL A 78 10.28 -3.02 -7.38
CA VAL A 78 9.41 -2.94 -6.20
C VAL A 78 8.91 -4.32 -5.79
N SER A 79 8.51 -5.17 -6.74
CA SER A 79 8.07 -6.53 -6.45
C SER A 79 9.16 -7.37 -5.79
N GLN A 80 10.41 -7.23 -6.26
CA GLN A 80 11.55 -7.92 -5.67
C GLN A 80 11.81 -7.48 -4.23
N HIS A 81 11.79 -6.18 -3.97
CA HIS A 81 11.96 -5.64 -2.62
C HIS A 81 10.81 -6.02 -1.68
N LEU A 82 9.56 -5.98 -2.16
CA LEU A 82 8.41 -6.42 -1.37
C LEU A 82 8.54 -7.88 -0.96
N LYS A 83 8.91 -8.74 -1.89
CA LYS A 83 9.11 -10.16 -1.61
C LYS A 83 10.23 -10.39 -0.60
N LYS A 84 11.34 -9.68 -0.75
CA LYS A 84 12.51 -9.81 0.11
C LYS A 84 12.28 -9.26 1.52
N CYS A 85 11.60 -8.12 1.63
CA CYS A 85 11.57 -7.33 2.87
C CYS A 85 10.20 -7.27 3.55
N CYS A 86 9.10 -7.43 2.82
CA CYS A 86 7.77 -7.10 3.31
C CYS A 86 6.76 -8.25 3.30
N TYR A 87 7.15 -9.45 2.87
CA TYR A 87 6.24 -10.58 2.94
C TYR A 87 6.07 -11.04 4.38
N PRO A 88 4.82 -11.35 4.80
CA PRO A 88 4.58 -11.78 6.18
C PRO A 88 5.16 -13.16 6.43
N THR A 89 5.64 -13.38 7.63
CA THR A 89 6.13 -14.70 8.07
C THR A 89 5.01 -15.65 8.50
N ARG A 90 3.86 -15.09 8.87
CA ARG A 90 2.69 -15.83 9.39
C ARG A 90 1.42 -15.39 8.68
N GLY A 91 1.38 -15.52 7.37
CA GLY A 91 0.23 -15.11 6.60
C GLY A 91 0.48 -15.16 5.11
N ILE A 92 -0.47 -14.63 4.36
CA ILE A 92 -0.47 -14.60 2.90
C ILE A 92 -0.17 -13.19 2.42
N ALA A 93 0.75 -13.07 1.47
CA ALA A 93 0.98 -11.84 0.72
C ALA A 93 0.24 -11.90 -0.61
N ARG A 94 -0.47 -10.85 -0.94
CA ARG A 94 -1.10 -10.65 -2.24
C ARG A 94 -0.63 -9.36 -2.85
N VAL A 95 -0.30 -9.39 -4.13
CA VAL A 95 0.15 -8.20 -4.87
C VAL A 95 -0.82 -7.95 -6.01
N ILE A 96 -1.40 -6.76 -6.02
CA ILE A 96 -2.25 -6.28 -7.10
C ILE A 96 -1.49 -5.19 -7.85
N VAL A 97 -1.37 -5.36 -9.15
CA VAL A 97 -0.72 -4.38 -10.02
C VAL A 97 -1.78 -3.66 -10.82
N ARG A 98 -1.89 -2.35 -10.63
CA ARG A 98 -2.71 -1.51 -11.51
C ARG A 98 -1.88 -1.05 -12.68
N PHE A 99 -2.25 -1.53 -13.84
CA PHE A 99 -1.67 -1.12 -15.09
C PHE A 99 -2.58 -0.11 -15.79
N ARG A 100 -2.07 1.08 -16.09
CA ARG A 100 -2.77 2.07 -16.90
C ARG A 100 -2.10 2.13 -18.27
N PRO A 101 -2.59 1.36 -19.25
CA PRO A 101 -1.96 1.43 -20.55
C PRO A 101 -2.47 2.61 -21.35
N PRO A 102 -1.63 3.25 -22.17
CA PRO A 102 -2.10 3.64 -23.47
C PRO A 102 -2.15 2.43 -24.44
N PHE A 103 -1.54 1.26 -24.11
CA PHE A 103 -1.24 0.27 -25.13
C PHE A 103 -1.45 -1.22 -24.77
N VAL A 104 -2.03 -1.62 -23.64
CA VAL A 104 -2.19 -3.05 -23.30
C VAL A 104 -3.60 -3.37 -22.81
N HIS A 105 -4.16 -4.43 -23.36
CA HIS A 105 -5.56 -4.85 -23.19
C HIS A 105 -5.82 -5.86 -22.05
N SER A 106 -4.86 -6.15 -21.19
CA SER A 106 -5.05 -7.19 -20.16
C SER A 106 -4.55 -6.74 -18.79
N PRO A 107 -5.35 -6.85 -17.72
CA PRO A 107 -4.87 -6.70 -16.38
C PRO A 107 -3.98 -7.89 -16.00
N LEU A 108 -2.74 -7.62 -15.61
CA LEU A 108 -1.84 -8.64 -15.04
C LEU A 108 -2.10 -8.74 -13.54
N PHE A 109 -2.68 -9.85 -13.13
CA PHE A 109 -2.78 -10.21 -11.72
C PHE A 109 -1.62 -11.14 -11.36
N LEU A 110 -0.74 -10.68 -10.48
CA LEU A 110 0.29 -11.51 -9.89
C LEU A 110 -0.15 -11.89 -8.47
N THR A 111 -0.62 -13.11 -8.32
CA THR A 111 -0.78 -13.72 -7.01
C THR A 111 0.46 -14.54 -6.72
N CYS A 112 1.26 -14.12 -5.74
CA CYS A 112 2.32 -14.97 -5.19
C CYS A 112 1.84 -15.57 -3.89
N ASN A 113 1.68 -16.90 -3.90
CA ASN A 113 1.50 -17.69 -2.68
C ASN A 113 2.85 -17.88 -1.99
#